data_048782d98b91980d8fd903e3c7b38b12
#
_entry.id   048782d98b91980d8fd903e3c7b38b12
#
_cell.length_a   1.000
_cell.length_b   1.000
_cell.length_c   1.000
_cell.angle_alpha   90.00
_cell.angle_beta   90.00
_cell.angle_gamma   90.00
#
_symmetry.space_group_name_H-M   'P 1'
#
loop_
_entity.id
_entity.type
_entity.pdbx_description
1 polymer ?
#
loop_
_entity_poly.entity_id
_entity_poly.type
_entity_poly.pdbx_seq_one_letter_code
_entity_poly.pdbx_strand_id
1 'polypeptide(L)'
;MEGGVPRLALETHPALAGLVQLRAGGTYSADSATLALALMAGPSRTGSWCAVVGVTDFGAEAAHALGVDLERTVLVPEPGDRWLEVTGALVDVASVVVVRPPGRVPEHVAETLGARLRKRSAVLVAQERTPGDWPRCEVRLTVREPSWSGVGRGHGHLRARRILVEAQRGTAPPRRGALWFPAEDQTYRRAEPAVAAVRDVEVAS
;
A
#
# COMPACT_ATOMS: atom_id res chain seq x y z
N MET A 1 12.75 29.18 -8.19
CA MET A 1 12.22 28.42 -7.05
C MET A 1 10.71 28.51 -7.08
N GLU A 2 10.05 27.56 -7.76
CA GLU A 2 8.59 27.50 -7.78
C GLU A 2 8.13 26.90 -6.44
N GLY A 3 7.62 27.78 -5.58
CA GLY A 3 6.92 27.40 -4.36
C GLY A 3 5.57 26.77 -4.71
N GLY A 4 5.58 25.49 -5.06
CA GLY A 4 4.33 24.75 -5.29
C GLY A 4 3.47 24.76 -4.04
N VAL A 5 2.18 25.08 -4.20
CA VAL A 5 1.18 24.99 -3.13
C VAL A 5 1.30 23.63 -2.43
N PRO A 6 1.41 23.60 -1.09
CA PRO A 6 1.55 22.34 -0.37
C PRO A 6 0.34 21.45 -0.65
N ARG A 7 0.59 20.25 -1.22
CA ARG A 7 -0.47 19.28 -1.51
C ARG A 7 -1.02 18.74 -0.22
N LEU A 8 -2.36 18.64 -0.14
CA LEU A 8 -3.08 18.12 1.02
C LEU A 8 -2.55 16.70 1.37
N ALA A 9 -2.21 16.50 2.62
CA ALA A 9 -1.89 15.19 3.16
C ALA A 9 -3.19 14.45 3.47
N LEU A 10 -3.28 13.19 3.00
CA LEU A 10 -4.39 12.32 3.34
C LEU A 10 -4.02 11.47 4.56
N GLU A 11 -5.05 11.02 5.28
CA GLU A 11 -4.85 10.09 6.39
C GLU A 11 -4.09 8.85 5.91
N THR A 12 -3.20 8.35 6.74
CA THR A 12 -2.43 7.14 6.46
C THR A 12 -2.71 6.10 7.53
N HIS A 13 -2.84 4.83 7.15
CA HIS A 13 -3.05 3.76 8.13
C HIS A 13 -1.96 3.82 9.21
N PRO A 14 -2.29 3.71 10.52
CA PRO A 14 -1.32 3.89 11.62
C PRO A 14 -0.08 2.99 11.51
N ALA A 15 -0.25 1.77 11.00
CA ALA A 15 0.89 0.86 10.77
C ALA A 15 1.92 1.43 9.79
N LEU A 16 1.52 2.28 8.85
CA LEU A 16 2.40 2.90 7.84
C LEU A 16 2.94 4.28 8.27
N ALA A 17 2.57 4.76 9.45
CA ALA A 17 3.03 6.06 9.95
C ALA A 17 4.56 6.15 9.97
N GLY A 18 5.11 7.26 9.47
CA GLY A 18 6.57 7.47 9.37
C GLY A 18 7.25 6.74 8.20
N LEU A 19 6.59 5.77 7.55
CA LEU A 19 7.09 5.14 6.32
C LEU A 19 6.66 5.91 5.08
N VAL A 20 5.37 6.22 4.99
CA VAL A 20 4.78 6.92 3.85
C VAL A 20 3.74 7.93 4.34
N GLN A 21 3.62 9.03 3.61
CA GLN A 21 2.55 10.00 3.75
C GLN A 21 1.91 10.18 2.38
N LEU A 22 0.62 9.86 2.28
CA LEU A 22 -0.15 10.10 1.07
C LEU A 22 -0.39 11.60 0.89
N ARG A 23 -0.27 12.06 -0.35
CA ARG A 23 -0.54 13.44 -0.74
C ARG A 23 -1.46 13.49 -1.96
N ALA A 24 -2.42 14.36 -1.92
CA ALA A 24 -3.35 14.61 -3.01
C ALA A 24 -2.61 14.81 -4.35
N GLY A 25 -3.09 14.18 -5.41
CA GLY A 25 -2.45 14.20 -6.74
C GLY A 25 -1.23 13.29 -6.86
N GLY A 26 -0.93 12.48 -5.84
CA GLY A 26 0.24 11.59 -5.82
C GLY A 26 -0.04 10.21 -6.39
N THR A 27 1.05 9.56 -6.83
CA THR A 27 1.06 8.15 -7.26
C THR A 27 2.01 7.36 -6.36
N TYR A 28 1.53 6.25 -5.88
CA TYR A 28 2.25 5.32 -5.00
C TYR A 28 2.22 3.93 -5.59
N SER A 29 3.17 3.08 -5.22
CA SER A 29 3.10 1.67 -5.61
C SER A 29 3.36 0.74 -4.44
N ALA A 30 2.80 -0.46 -4.53
CA ALA A 30 2.97 -1.52 -3.57
C ALA A 30 3.08 -2.87 -4.29
N ASP A 31 4.01 -3.72 -3.87
CA ASP A 31 4.22 -5.06 -4.42
C ASP A 31 3.31 -6.12 -3.78
N SER A 32 2.45 -5.74 -2.85
CA SER A 32 1.51 -6.66 -2.20
C SER A 32 0.12 -6.06 -2.06
N ALA A 33 -0.90 -6.93 -2.15
CA ALA A 33 -2.30 -6.55 -1.93
C ALA A 33 -2.49 -5.92 -0.55
N THR A 34 -1.88 -6.49 0.48
CA THR A 34 -2.01 -6.00 1.86
C THR A 34 -1.49 -4.56 2.01
N LEU A 35 -0.34 -4.24 1.38
CA LEU A 35 0.18 -2.86 1.41
C LEU A 35 -0.68 -1.90 0.59
N ALA A 36 -1.20 -2.33 -0.56
CA ALA A 36 -2.11 -1.52 -1.37
C ALA A 36 -3.40 -1.20 -0.59
N LEU A 37 -3.98 -2.19 0.09
CA LEU A 37 -5.14 -2.01 0.97
C LEU A 37 -4.83 -1.10 2.16
N ALA A 38 -3.66 -1.25 2.80
CA ALA A 38 -3.26 -0.39 3.91
C ALA A 38 -3.08 1.08 3.48
N LEU A 39 -2.61 1.35 2.26
CA LEU A 39 -2.55 2.70 1.70
C LEU A 39 -3.95 3.28 1.47
N MET A 40 -4.91 2.46 1.04
CA MET A 40 -6.30 2.88 0.82
C MET A 40 -7.07 3.06 2.14
N ALA A 41 -6.76 2.26 3.16
CA ALA A 41 -7.51 2.19 4.40
C ALA A 41 -7.51 3.52 5.19
N GLY A 42 -6.42 4.28 5.19
CA GLY A 42 -6.37 5.59 5.87
C GLY A 42 -7.45 6.54 5.38
N PRO A 43 -7.46 6.92 4.09
CA PRO A 43 -8.49 7.79 3.52
C PRO A 43 -9.91 7.20 3.60
N SER A 44 -10.05 5.89 3.42
CA SER A 44 -11.34 5.21 3.51
C SER A 44 -11.98 5.38 4.89
N ARG A 45 -11.21 5.23 5.97
CA ARG A 45 -11.65 5.42 7.37
C ARG A 45 -12.17 6.83 7.67
N THR A 46 -11.71 7.82 6.92
CA THR A 46 -12.20 9.22 7.04
C THR A 46 -13.38 9.53 6.12
N GLY A 47 -14.01 8.49 5.55
CA GLY A 47 -15.23 8.61 4.75
C GLY A 47 -14.98 8.92 3.27
N SER A 48 -13.74 8.82 2.79
CA SER A 48 -13.43 9.01 1.38
C SER A 48 -13.94 7.85 0.52
N TRP A 49 -14.48 8.18 -0.65
CA TRP A 49 -14.73 7.16 -1.68
C TRP A 49 -13.44 6.59 -2.20
N CYS A 50 -13.39 5.28 -2.33
CA CYS A 50 -12.27 4.52 -2.86
C CYS A 50 -12.70 3.68 -4.06
N ALA A 51 -11.75 3.30 -4.90
CA ALA A 51 -11.99 2.38 -6.01
C ALA A 51 -10.84 1.38 -6.15
N VAL A 52 -11.16 0.18 -6.66
CA VAL A 52 -10.19 -0.89 -6.92
C VAL A 52 -10.45 -1.43 -8.32
N VAL A 53 -9.42 -1.43 -9.16
CA VAL A 53 -9.49 -1.78 -10.58
C VAL A 53 -8.48 -2.88 -10.92
N GLY A 54 -8.94 -3.93 -11.60
CA GLY A 54 -8.06 -5.00 -12.10
C GLY A 54 -7.59 -5.99 -11.03
N VAL A 55 -8.20 -5.98 -9.83
CA VAL A 55 -7.87 -6.86 -8.72
C VAL A 55 -8.95 -7.93 -8.59
N THR A 56 -8.76 -9.06 -9.26
CA THR A 56 -9.72 -10.18 -9.30
C THR A 56 -9.79 -10.96 -7.98
N ASP A 57 -8.72 -10.91 -7.20
CA ASP A 57 -8.53 -11.58 -5.91
C ASP A 57 -8.67 -10.59 -4.73
N PHE A 58 -9.56 -9.60 -4.85
CA PHE A 58 -9.79 -8.62 -3.79
C PHE A 58 -10.32 -9.29 -2.52
N GLY A 59 -9.53 -9.25 -1.47
CA GLY A 59 -9.89 -9.81 -0.16
C GLY A 59 -10.74 -8.83 0.66
N ALA A 60 -12.07 -8.91 0.55
CA ALA A 60 -13.00 -8.01 1.26
C ALA A 60 -12.83 -8.07 2.78
N GLU A 61 -12.66 -9.25 3.36
CA GLU A 61 -12.42 -9.43 4.80
C GLU A 61 -11.12 -8.74 5.23
N ALA A 62 -10.03 -8.93 4.48
CA ALA A 62 -8.75 -8.30 4.77
C ALA A 62 -8.81 -6.78 4.63
N ALA A 63 -9.55 -6.29 3.65
CA ALA A 63 -9.78 -4.86 3.45
C ALA A 63 -10.57 -4.27 4.62
N HIS A 64 -11.66 -4.91 5.03
CA HIS A 64 -12.46 -4.49 6.18
C HIS A 64 -11.65 -4.51 7.48
N ALA A 65 -10.87 -5.58 7.72
CA ALA A 65 -10.00 -5.69 8.89
C ALA A 65 -8.90 -4.60 8.94
N LEU A 66 -8.46 -4.08 7.80
CA LEU A 66 -7.57 -2.91 7.69
C LEU A 66 -8.31 -1.58 7.90
N GLY A 67 -9.63 -1.59 7.96
CA GLY A 67 -10.46 -0.40 8.14
C GLY A 67 -10.93 0.25 6.84
N VAL A 68 -10.96 -0.52 5.75
CA VAL A 68 -11.59 -0.07 4.50
C VAL A 68 -13.11 -0.13 4.64
N ASP A 69 -13.77 0.97 4.35
CA ASP A 69 -15.22 1.05 4.24
C ASP A 69 -15.68 0.46 2.89
N LEU A 70 -16.24 -0.74 2.94
CA LEU A 70 -16.67 -1.45 1.72
C LEU A 70 -17.92 -0.81 1.09
N GLU A 71 -18.74 -0.09 1.85
CA GLU A 71 -19.93 0.61 1.32
C GLU A 71 -19.55 1.82 0.47
N ARG A 72 -18.32 2.33 0.64
CA ARG A 72 -17.75 3.44 -0.12
C ARG A 72 -16.60 3.00 -1.02
N THR A 73 -16.60 1.72 -1.41
CA THR A 73 -15.56 1.16 -2.27
C THR A 73 -16.17 0.60 -3.55
N VAL A 74 -15.78 1.15 -4.68
CA VAL A 74 -16.16 0.68 -6.01
C VAL A 74 -15.17 -0.39 -6.45
N LEU A 75 -15.66 -1.58 -6.82
CA LEU A 75 -14.83 -2.67 -7.32
C LEU A 75 -15.09 -2.90 -8.80
N VAL A 76 -14.03 -2.91 -9.61
CA VAL A 76 -14.05 -3.30 -11.03
C VAL A 76 -12.95 -4.34 -11.24
N PRO A 77 -13.22 -5.62 -10.90
CA PRO A 77 -12.19 -6.66 -10.87
C PRO A 77 -11.64 -7.00 -12.25
N GLU A 78 -12.46 -6.95 -13.29
CA GLU A 78 -12.12 -7.36 -14.66
C GLU A 78 -12.42 -6.25 -15.68
N PRO A 79 -11.63 -5.15 -15.70
CA PRO A 79 -11.86 -4.04 -16.65
C PRO A 79 -11.44 -4.39 -18.08
N GLY A 80 -10.69 -5.48 -18.29
CA GLY A 80 -10.14 -5.88 -19.60
C GLY A 80 -9.26 -4.80 -20.21
N ASP A 81 -9.32 -4.65 -21.54
CA ASP A 81 -8.51 -3.64 -22.27
C ASP A 81 -8.90 -2.20 -21.92
N ARG A 82 -10.06 -1.99 -21.31
CA ARG A 82 -10.54 -0.66 -20.89
C ARG A 82 -10.06 -0.24 -19.51
N TRP A 83 -9.13 -0.97 -18.90
CA TRP A 83 -8.63 -0.69 -17.55
C TRP A 83 -8.19 0.77 -17.35
N LEU A 84 -7.55 1.37 -18.36
CA LEU A 84 -7.08 2.75 -18.30
C LEU A 84 -8.23 3.75 -18.30
N GLU A 85 -9.23 3.54 -19.16
CA GLU A 85 -10.44 4.38 -19.25
C GLU A 85 -11.23 4.30 -17.93
N VAL A 86 -11.43 3.09 -17.41
CA VAL A 86 -12.10 2.84 -16.13
C VAL A 86 -11.35 3.51 -14.98
N THR A 87 -10.02 3.33 -14.92
CA THR A 87 -9.20 3.99 -13.90
C THR A 87 -9.33 5.51 -13.98
N GLY A 88 -9.28 6.07 -15.19
CA GLY A 88 -9.44 7.50 -15.40
C GLY A 88 -10.81 8.01 -14.92
N ALA A 89 -11.90 7.32 -15.24
CA ALA A 89 -13.24 7.69 -14.79
C ALA A 89 -13.36 7.65 -13.26
N LEU A 90 -12.77 6.64 -12.62
CA LEU A 90 -12.80 6.51 -11.15
C LEU A 90 -11.93 7.56 -10.44
N VAL A 91 -10.83 8.00 -11.04
CA VAL A 91 -10.03 9.12 -10.54
C VAL A 91 -10.85 10.42 -10.45
N ASP A 92 -11.89 10.59 -11.26
CA ASP A 92 -12.72 11.79 -11.24
C ASP A 92 -13.67 11.84 -10.03
N VAL A 93 -13.99 10.69 -9.43
CA VAL A 93 -15.03 10.57 -8.40
C VAL A 93 -14.54 9.97 -7.07
N ALA A 94 -13.42 9.26 -7.09
CA ALA A 94 -12.83 8.64 -5.90
C ALA A 94 -11.60 9.40 -5.42
N SER A 95 -11.41 9.48 -4.11
CA SER A 95 -10.22 10.10 -3.51
C SER A 95 -8.99 9.22 -3.63
N VAL A 96 -9.18 7.89 -3.62
CA VAL A 96 -8.10 6.90 -3.79
C VAL A 96 -8.52 5.83 -4.76
N VAL A 97 -7.68 5.57 -5.75
CA VAL A 97 -7.87 4.49 -6.72
C VAL A 97 -6.69 3.52 -6.62
N VAL A 98 -6.97 2.28 -6.22
CA VAL A 98 -6.03 1.17 -6.33
C VAL A 98 -6.18 0.57 -7.72
N VAL A 99 -5.10 0.40 -8.45
CA VAL A 99 -5.12 -0.23 -9.77
C VAL A 99 -4.05 -1.32 -9.86
N ARG A 100 -4.45 -2.48 -10.38
CA ARG A 100 -3.50 -3.51 -10.81
C ARG A 100 -3.50 -3.51 -12.34
N PRO A 101 -2.51 -2.89 -12.97
CA PRO A 101 -2.43 -2.85 -14.43
C PRO A 101 -2.20 -4.27 -14.99
N PRO A 102 -2.64 -4.58 -16.22
CA PRO A 102 -2.43 -5.89 -16.84
C PRO A 102 -0.95 -6.19 -17.14
N GLY A 103 -0.11 -5.17 -17.18
CA GLY A 103 1.32 -5.27 -17.43
C GLY A 103 2.03 -3.94 -17.19
N ARG A 104 3.25 -3.82 -17.70
CA ARG A 104 4.05 -2.60 -17.55
C ARG A 104 3.36 -1.41 -18.21
N VAL A 105 3.23 -0.33 -17.46
CA VAL A 105 2.56 0.90 -17.90
C VAL A 105 3.57 1.81 -18.62
N PRO A 106 3.27 2.25 -19.85
CA PRO A 106 4.10 3.23 -20.54
C PRO A 106 4.17 4.57 -19.80
N GLU A 107 5.30 5.26 -19.90
CA GLU A 107 5.55 6.51 -19.17
C GLU A 107 4.51 7.59 -19.48
N HIS A 108 4.18 7.77 -20.77
CA HIS A 108 3.18 8.77 -21.21
C HIS A 108 1.77 8.50 -20.65
N VAL A 109 1.41 7.21 -20.43
CA VAL A 109 0.14 6.82 -19.80
C VAL A 109 0.14 7.21 -18.33
N ALA A 110 1.22 6.91 -17.61
CA ALA A 110 1.38 7.29 -16.22
C ALA A 110 1.39 8.81 -16.03
N GLU A 111 2.02 9.57 -16.94
CA GLU A 111 2.03 11.03 -16.94
C GLU A 111 0.63 11.62 -17.14
N THR A 112 -0.14 11.09 -18.10
CA THR A 112 -1.51 11.50 -18.38
C THR A 112 -2.41 11.28 -17.17
N LEU A 113 -2.36 10.10 -16.58
CA LEU A 113 -3.08 9.81 -15.32
C LEU A 113 -2.59 10.70 -14.18
N GLY A 114 -1.29 10.91 -14.05
CA GLY A 114 -0.70 11.80 -13.05
C GLY A 114 -1.21 13.24 -13.13
N ALA A 115 -1.37 13.77 -14.35
CA ALA A 115 -1.98 15.09 -14.57
C ALA A 115 -3.44 15.13 -14.10
N ARG A 116 -4.21 14.08 -14.39
CA ARG A 116 -5.61 13.94 -13.96
C ARG A 116 -5.73 13.82 -12.43
N LEU A 117 -4.85 13.04 -11.79
CA LEU A 117 -4.78 12.92 -10.33
C LEU A 117 -4.54 14.28 -9.66
N ARG A 118 -3.59 15.07 -10.18
CA ARG A 118 -3.33 16.43 -9.66
C ARG A 118 -4.53 17.34 -9.81
N LYS A 119 -5.22 17.29 -10.96
CA LYS A 119 -6.42 18.11 -11.24
C LYS A 119 -7.57 17.75 -10.30
N ARG A 120 -7.71 16.47 -9.93
CA ARG A 120 -8.79 15.94 -9.08
C ARG A 120 -8.41 15.84 -7.61
N SER A 121 -7.16 16.11 -7.25
CA SER A 121 -6.62 15.88 -5.91
C SER A 121 -6.77 14.41 -5.43
N ALA A 122 -6.90 13.48 -6.37
CA ALA A 122 -7.02 12.06 -6.09
C ALA A 122 -5.64 11.41 -5.92
N VAL A 123 -5.59 10.25 -5.29
CA VAL A 123 -4.38 9.42 -5.11
C VAL A 123 -4.53 8.14 -5.91
N LEU A 124 -3.46 7.73 -6.57
CA LEU A 124 -3.38 6.43 -7.21
C LEU A 124 -2.40 5.53 -6.49
N VAL A 125 -2.81 4.30 -6.24
CA VAL A 125 -1.98 3.23 -5.69
C VAL A 125 -1.87 2.13 -6.73
N ALA A 126 -0.71 2.00 -7.36
CA ALA A 126 -0.43 0.91 -8.29
C ALA A 126 -0.04 -0.35 -7.50
N GLN A 127 -0.86 -1.39 -7.60
CA GLN A 127 -0.48 -2.71 -7.10
C GLN A 127 0.34 -3.41 -8.17
N GLU A 128 1.65 -3.43 -8.00
CA GLU A 128 2.59 -4.00 -8.97
C GLU A 128 2.71 -5.51 -8.80
N ARG A 129 2.77 -6.25 -9.91
CA ARG A 129 3.15 -7.67 -9.93
C ARG A 129 4.66 -7.80 -10.01
N THR A 130 5.28 -6.93 -10.78
CA THR A 130 6.73 -6.82 -10.92
C THR A 130 7.16 -5.41 -10.53
N PRO A 131 8.18 -5.24 -9.67
CA PRO A 131 8.66 -3.92 -9.30
C PRO A 131 9.04 -3.09 -10.54
N GLY A 132 8.45 -1.92 -10.69
CA GLY A 132 8.67 -1.03 -11.84
C GLY A 132 7.63 -1.15 -12.95
N ASP A 133 6.57 -1.95 -12.77
CA ASP A 133 5.44 -1.98 -13.70
C ASP A 133 4.77 -0.61 -13.81
N TRP A 134 4.80 0.18 -12.73
CA TRP A 134 4.34 1.57 -12.76
C TRP A 134 5.53 2.54 -12.67
N PRO A 135 5.74 3.39 -13.69
CA PRO A 135 6.81 4.39 -13.65
C PRO A 135 6.43 5.58 -12.73
N ARG A 136 7.46 6.31 -12.27
CA ARG A 136 7.30 7.61 -11.57
C ARG A 136 6.36 7.61 -10.37
N CYS A 137 6.52 6.65 -9.46
CA CYS A 137 5.86 6.69 -8.15
C CYS A 137 6.59 7.65 -7.21
N GLU A 138 5.84 8.37 -6.36
CA GLU A 138 6.42 9.17 -5.27
C GLU A 138 7.08 8.32 -4.22
N VAL A 139 6.42 7.22 -3.86
CA VAL A 139 6.95 6.21 -2.94
C VAL A 139 6.55 4.82 -3.45
N ARG A 140 7.53 3.92 -3.48
CA ARG A 140 7.31 2.48 -3.71
C ARG A 140 7.46 1.75 -2.40
N LEU A 141 6.43 0.98 -2.02
CA LEU A 141 6.44 0.11 -0.87
C LEU A 141 6.72 -1.33 -1.32
N THR A 142 7.69 -1.95 -0.68
CA THR A 142 8.10 -3.34 -0.99
C THR A 142 8.13 -4.15 0.30
N VAL A 143 7.56 -5.36 0.25
CA VAL A 143 7.67 -6.33 1.35
C VAL A 143 9.02 -7.02 1.28
N ARG A 144 9.74 -7.01 2.41
CA ARG A 144 10.96 -7.77 2.61
C ARG A 144 10.76 -8.72 3.79
N GLU A 145 11.47 -9.85 3.75
CA GLU A 145 11.60 -10.78 4.88
C GLU A 145 10.27 -11.13 5.57
N PRO A 146 9.26 -11.67 4.85
CA PRO A 146 8.03 -12.09 5.49
C PRO A 146 8.30 -13.30 6.38
N SER A 147 7.86 -13.23 7.63
CA SER A 147 7.92 -14.34 8.57
C SER A 147 6.53 -14.60 9.16
N TRP A 148 6.18 -15.88 9.30
CA TRP A 148 4.91 -16.31 9.87
C TRP A 148 5.15 -16.96 11.23
N SER A 149 4.26 -16.70 12.18
CA SER A 149 4.20 -17.39 13.48
C SER A 149 2.90 -18.20 13.61
N GLY A 150 2.90 -19.15 14.55
CA GLY A 150 1.72 -19.97 14.86
C GLY A 150 1.73 -21.36 14.25
N VAL A 151 2.74 -21.74 13.46
CA VAL A 151 2.93 -23.11 12.97
C VAL A 151 3.99 -23.80 13.81
N GLY A 152 3.56 -24.79 14.62
CA GLY A 152 4.45 -25.73 15.28
C GLY A 152 4.79 -26.92 14.38
N ARG A 153 5.64 -27.86 14.87
CA ARG A 153 5.96 -29.08 14.13
C ARG A 153 4.70 -29.94 13.92
N GLY A 154 4.09 -29.80 12.74
CA GLY A 154 2.96 -30.62 12.29
C GLY A 154 1.56 -30.16 12.72
N HIS A 155 1.39 -29.14 13.54
CA HIS A 155 0.10 -28.64 14.01
C HIS A 155 0.13 -27.11 14.16
N GLY A 156 -0.98 -26.44 13.86
CA GLY A 156 -1.18 -25.01 14.11
C GLY A 156 -1.75 -24.27 12.91
N HIS A 157 -2.29 -23.09 13.20
CA HIS A 157 -2.75 -22.15 12.18
C HIS A 157 -1.79 -20.97 12.12
N LEU A 158 -1.59 -20.42 10.93
CA LEU A 158 -0.88 -19.15 10.75
C LEU A 158 -1.63 -18.06 11.52
N ARG A 159 -1.04 -17.54 12.59
CA ARG A 159 -1.68 -16.58 13.51
C ARG A 159 -1.24 -15.15 13.28
N ALA A 160 0.05 -14.97 13.01
CA ALA A 160 0.58 -13.65 12.78
C ALA A 160 1.62 -13.66 11.66
N ARG A 161 1.68 -12.56 10.93
CA ARG A 161 2.66 -12.32 9.88
C ARG A 161 3.45 -11.06 10.20
N ARG A 162 4.75 -11.21 10.39
CA ARG A 162 5.67 -10.09 10.49
C ARG A 162 6.32 -9.86 9.13
N ILE A 163 6.29 -8.60 8.67
CA ILE A 163 6.94 -8.19 7.42
C ILE A 163 7.88 -7.01 7.71
N LEU A 164 8.97 -6.94 6.99
CA LEU A 164 9.77 -5.73 6.89
C LEU A 164 9.31 -4.99 5.63
N VAL A 165 8.87 -3.74 5.78
CA VAL A 165 8.47 -2.89 4.66
C VAL A 165 9.58 -1.89 4.38
N GLU A 166 9.94 -1.80 3.12
CA GLU A 166 10.86 -0.80 2.59
C GLU A 166 10.08 0.22 1.77
N ALA A 167 10.21 1.50 2.12
CA ALA A 167 9.58 2.62 1.45
C ALA A 167 10.64 3.45 0.70
N GLN A 168 10.70 3.30 -0.61
CA GLN A 168 11.66 3.98 -1.48
C GLN A 168 11.03 5.24 -2.07
N ARG A 169 11.65 6.39 -1.86
CA ARG A 169 11.28 7.67 -2.45
C ARG A 169 12.38 8.15 -3.41
N GLY A 170 12.13 8.07 -4.72
CA GLY A 170 13.13 8.44 -5.73
C GLY A 170 14.47 7.76 -5.46
N THR A 171 15.56 8.52 -5.41
CA THR A 171 16.93 8.05 -5.14
C THR A 171 17.36 8.18 -3.67
N ALA A 172 16.47 8.69 -2.79
CA ALA A 172 16.79 8.84 -1.37
C ALA A 172 16.98 7.47 -0.70
N PRO A 173 17.73 7.38 0.41
CA PRO A 173 17.81 6.15 1.19
C PRO A 173 16.42 5.65 1.60
N PRO A 174 16.13 4.35 1.46
CA PRO A 174 14.82 3.82 1.79
C PRO A 174 14.54 3.89 3.29
N ARG A 175 13.30 4.22 3.64
CA ARG A 175 12.82 4.06 5.02
C ARG A 175 12.37 2.63 5.22
N ARG A 176 12.65 2.07 6.39
CA ARG A 176 12.29 0.71 6.74
C ARG A 176 11.46 0.67 8.01
N GLY A 177 10.55 -0.27 8.08
CA GLY A 177 9.74 -0.51 9.27
C GLY A 177 9.24 -1.94 9.30
N ALA A 178 9.30 -2.55 10.48
CA ALA A 178 8.69 -3.86 10.70
C ALA A 178 7.22 -3.68 11.07
N LEU A 179 6.36 -4.50 10.47
CA LEU A 179 4.92 -4.46 10.66
C LEU A 179 4.39 -5.85 11.00
N TRP A 180 3.35 -5.91 11.82
CA TRP A 180 2.48 -7.06 11.98
C TRP A 180 1.29 -6.94 11.05
N PHE A 181 1.13 -7.92 10.12
CA PHE A 181 0.10 -7.90 9.07
C PHE A 181 -0.44 -9.31 8.78
N PRO A 182 -1.37 -9.83 9.62
CA PRO A 182 -1.82 -9.31 10.92
C PRO A 182 -0.87 -9.67 12.08
N ALA A 183 -1.12 -9.10 13.26
CA ALA A 183 -0.61 -9.56 14.55
C ALA A 183 -1.44 -10.74 15.08
N GLU A 184 -1.07 -11.34 16.20
CA GLU A 184 -1.80 -12.47 16.81
C GLU A 184 -3.24 -12.11 17.23
N ASP A 185 -3.46 -10.86 17.60
CA ASP A 185 -4.76 -10.27 17.95
C ASP A 185 -5.56 -9.80 16.71
N GLN A 186 -5.14 -10.21 15.51
CA GLN A 186 -5.71 -9.84 14.21
C GLN A 186 -5.62 -8.33 13.90
N THR A 187 -4.87 -7.55 14.66
CA THR A 187 -4.64 -6.14 14.37
C THR A 187 -3.51 -5.94 13.35
N TYR A 188 -3.52 -4.79 12.69
CA TYR A 188 -2.49 -4.36 11.75
C TYR A 188 -1.74 -3.18 12.36
N ARG A 189 -0.48 -3.38 12.75
CA ARG A 189 0.29 -2.40 13.51
C ARG A 189 1.79 -2.47 13.23
N ARG A 190 2.51 -1.45 13.64
CA ARG A 190 3.97 -1.51 13.65
C ARG A 190 4.42 -2.60 14.64
N ALA A 191 5.44 -3.35 14.21
CA ALA A 191 6.16 -4.20 15.12
C ALA A 191 7.19 -3.33 15.88
N GLU A 192 7.31 -3.56 17.17
CA GLU A 192 8.39 -2.94 17.92
C GLU A 192 9.75 -3.38 17.34
N PRO A 193 10.77 -2.49 17.35
CA PRO A 193 12.11 -2.92 16.99
C PRO A 193 12.47 -4.14 17.85
N ALA A 194 12.93 -5.22 17.22
CA ALA A 194 13.45 -6.35 17.96
C ALA A 194 14.57 -5.79 18.84
N VAL A 195 14.37 -5.81 20.15
CA VAL A 195 15.47 -5.60 21.10
C VAL A 195 16.46 -6.71 20.76
N ALA A 196 17.62 -6.33 20.24
CA ALA A 196 18.67 -7.29 19.97
C ALA A 196 18.93 -8.00 21.30
N ALA A 197 18.58 -9.28 21.37
CA ALA A 197 18.98 -10.12 22.50
C ALA A 197 20.51 -10.13 22.46
N VAL A 198 21.11 -9.34 23.34
CA VAL A 198 22.53 -9.48 23.67
C VAL A 198 22.67 -10.90 24.15
N ARG A 199 23.17 -11.79 23.28
CA ARG A 199 23.66 -13.09 23.73
C ARG A 199 24.93 -12.77 24.55
N ASP A 200 24.76 -12.76 25.84
CA ASP A 200 25.92 -12.89 26.76
C ASP A 200 26.59 -14.21 26.36
N VAL A 201 27.69 -14.07 25.66
CA VAL A 201 28.66 -15.16 25.50
C VAL A 201 29.33 -15.28 26.83
N GLU A 202 28.81 -16.14 27.69
CA GLU A 202 29.48 -16.59 28.89
C GLU A 202 30.74 -17.33 28.45
N VAL A 203 31.89 -16.63 28.54
CA VAL A 203 33.22 -17.22 28.36
C VAL A 203 33.46 -18.05 29.61
N ALA A 204 33.22 -19.36 29.50
CA ALA A 204 33.68 -20.29 30.53
C ALA A 204 35.22 -20.33 30.50
N SER A 205 35.82 -19.95 31.60
CA SER A 205 37.23 -20.15 31.93
C SER A 205 37.49 -21.58 32.37
#